data_1e09c76b92c992cfc642faf9dbdd8c2f
#
_entry.id   1e09c76b92c992cfc642faf9dbdd8c2f
#
_cell.length_a   1.000
_cell.length_b   1.000
_cell.length_c   1.000
_cell.angle_alpha   90.00
_cell.angle_beta   90.00
_cell.angle_gamma   90.00
#
_symmetry.space_group_name_H-M   'P 1'
#
loop_
_entity.id
_entity.type
_entity.pdbx_description
1 polymer ?
#
loop_
_entity_poly.entity_id
_entity_poly.type
_entity_poly.pdbx_seq_one_letter_code
_entity_poly.pdbx_strand_id
1 'polypeptide(L)'
;MDKFSFKNLIHQKKFVITISFVGLFLFSVGISLVVFYFVSPKSASSLLSEISKKTKVNINLPKTEECPISGEKFTTAESSVWETRRPIIAMIENHLDARPESGLSNADVVYEAVAEGGITRFAAVFYCGASVGEVEAAPIRSARVYYINMAAGYGTDPIYLHQGGANNICSTCPGGVKPASQSNPKVNTVTLLEKLGWGGGPTGNNFDGGYNIGYPIVVRDQYRLDPNNASAWEHAVVASLDEVWKEAEKRGYKFKDEDGTPWTKGFKKWTFQDGKALDTPTATNIKFNFWDSMPGYDVEWKYDSASNSYLRHNGGKAHVDWEFDKPQLKASNVVIMFVKETGPLDTEHH
;
A
#
# COMPACT_ATOMS: atom_id res chain seq x y z
N MET A 1 75.56 36.21 15.13
CA MET A 1 75.19 34.81 15.15
C MET A 1 73.93 34.68 15.96
N ASP A 2 72.76 34.68 15.29
CA ASP A 2 71.46 34.65 15.93
C ASP A 2 71.17 33.29 16.55
N LYS A 3 70.88 33.28 17.87
CA LYS A 3 70.42 32.02 18.51
C LYS A 3 69.05 31.67 17.98
N PHE A 4 69.01 30.73 17.06
CA PHE A 4 67.77 30.11 16.60
C PHE A 4 67.14 29.42 17.83
N SER A 5 66.08 30.02 18.39
CA SER A 5 65.43 29.53 19.58
C SER A 5 64.58 28.32 19.27
N PHE A 6 64.95 27.20 19.83
CA PHE A 6 64.21 25.91 19.73
C PHE A 6 62.72 26.02 20.14
N LYS A 7 62.38 27.00 20.96
CA LYS A 7 60.98 27.35 21.34
C LYS A 7 60.17 27.85 20.15
N ASN A 8 60.73 28.62 19.22
CA ASN A 8 60.02 29.11 18.05
C ASN A 8 59.72 27.98 17.06
N LEU A 9 60.60 26.98 16.96
CA LEU A 9 60.42 25.85 16.10
C LEU A 9 59.28 24.91 16.58
N ILE A 10 59.17 24.78 17.93
CA ILE A 10 58.09 23.95 18.54
C ILE A 10 56.75 24.69 18.41
N HIS A 11 56.70 25.99 18.55
CA HIS A 11 55.48 26.79 18.33
C HIS A 11 55.03 26.73 16.86
N GLN A 12 55.94 26.87 15.93
CA GLN A 12 55.62 26.74 14.49
C GLN A 12 55.12 25.35 14.15
N LYS A 13 55.76 24.28 14.64
CA LYS A 13 55.27 22.90 14.41
C LYS A 13 53.90 22.65 15.01
N LYS A 14 53.66 23.11 16.25
CA LYS A 14 52.33 23.00 16.87
C LYS A 14 51.29 23.78 16.08
N PHE A 15 51.59 24.97 15.62
CA PHE A 15 50.70 25.80 14.80
C PHE A 15 50.37 25.14 13.47
N VAL A 16 51.36 24.59 12.78
CA VAL A 16 51.14 23.85 11.51
C VAL A 16 50.29 22.60 11.72
N ILE A 17 50.57 21.86 12.79
CA ILE A 17 49.77 20.66 13.14
C ILE A 17 48.32 21.04 13.42
N THR A 18 48.10 22.13 14.21
CA THR A 18 46.72 22.58 14.51
C THR A 18 45.97 23.01 13.26
N ILE A 19 46.60 23.77 12.36
CA ILE A 19 45.98 24.18 11.10
C ILE A 19 45.69 22.97 10.23
N SER A 20 46.59 22.00 10.20
CA SER A 20 46.35 20.75 9.43
C SER A 20 45.15 19.96 9.96
N PHE A 21 44.98 19.85 11.28
CA PHE A 21 43.82 19.22 11.89
C PHE A 21 42.50 19.97 11.62
N VAL A 22 42.54 21.31 11.72
CA VAL A 22 41.39 22.16 11.43
C VAL A 22 41.02 22.03 9.92
N GLY A 23 42.02 22.04 9.05
CA GLY A 23 41.82 21.85 7.61
C GLY A 23 41.20 20.48 7.30
N LEU A 24 41.71 19.40 7.92
CA LEU A 24 41.18 18.05 7.75
C LEU A 24 39.74 17.94 8.30
N PHE A 25 39.46 18.55 9.41
CA PHE A 25 38.10 18.59 9.99
C PHE A 25 37.14 19.33 9.07
N LEU A 26 37.48 20.51 8.59
CA LEU A 26 36.65 21.28 7.68
C LEU A 26 36.45 20.55 6.35
N PHE A 27 37.47 19.84 5.83
CA PHE A 27 37.38 19.02 4.65
C PHE A 27 36.44 17.83 4.87
N SER A 28 36.51 17.14 6.02
CA SER A 28 35.61 16.04 6.34
C SER A 28 34.17 16.50 6.52
N VAL A 29 33.94 17.66 7.14
CA VAL A 29 32.61 18.27 7.26
C VAL A 29 32.08 18.66 5.86
N GLY A 30 32.94 19.23 5.01
CA GLY A 30 32.58 19.54 3.62
C GLY A 30 32.15 18.31 2.82
N ILE A 31 32.91 17.22 2.92
CA ILE A 31 32.52 15.94 2.30
C ILE A 31 31.22 15.41 2.88
N SER A 32 31.04 15.43 4.19
CA SER A 32 29.82 14.98 4.85
C SER A 32 28.60 15.78 4.41
N LEU A 33 28.72 17.11 4.27
CA LEU A 33 27.66 17.98 3.77
C LEU A 33 27.33 17.69 2.30
N VAL A 34 28.35 17.46 1.46
CA VAL A 34 28.17 17.09 0.06
C VAL A 34 27.46 15.71 -0.03
N VAL A 35 27.93 14.72 0.71
CA VAL A 35 27.28 13.40 0.78
C VAL A 35 25.85 13.52 1.30
N PHE A 36 25.64 14.29 2.37
CA PHE A 36 24.29 14.55 2.92
C PHE A 36 23.38 15.24 1.89
N TYR A 37 23.90 16.21 1.15
CA TYR A 37 23.14 16.90 0.10
C TYR A 37 22.74 15.96 -1.04
N PHE A 38 23.64 15.05 -1.46
CA PHE A 38 23.37 14.07 -2.52
C PHE A 38 22.59 12.84 -2.03
N VAL A 39 22.68 12.46 -0.75
CA VAL A 39 22.01 11.30 -0.14
C VAL A 39 20.82 11.74 0.72
N SER A 40 20.53 13.06 0.79
CA SER A 40 19.34 13.51 1.54
C SER A 40 18.05 12.90 0.95
N PRO A 41 17.02 12.63 1.78
CA PRO A 41 15.79 12.00 1.32
C PRO A 41 15.13 12.68 0.11
N LYS A 42 15.34 14.00 -0.07
CA LYS A 42 14.87 14.75 -1.25
C LYS A 42 15.58 14.34 -2.55
N SER A 43 16.87 13.99 -2.48
CA SER A 43 17.62 13.52 -3.65
C SER A 43 17.44 12.02 -3.85
N ALA A 44 17.31 11.25 -2.77
CA ALA A 44 17.02 9.84 -2.84
C ALA A 44 15.61 9.57 -3.40
N SER A 45 14.61 10.36 -3.01
CA SER A 45 13.25 10.21 -3.57
C SER A 45 13.19 10.60 -5.06
N SER A 46 13.92 11.65 -5.49
CA SER A 46 13.98 12.03 -6.91
C SER A 46 14.81 11.05 -7.74
N LEU A 47 15.93 10.54 -7.21
CA LEU A 47 16.73 9.50 -7.87
C LEU A 47 16.02 8.14 -7.87
N LEU A 48 15.33 7.79 -6.78
CA LEU A 48 14.49 6.59 -6.74
C LEU A 48 13.29 6.72 -7.67
N SER A 49 12.68 7.90 -7.80
CA SER A 49 11.61 8.13 -8.78
C SER A 49 12.11 8.10 -10.23
N GLU A 50 13.37 8.45 -10.50
CA GLU A 50 13.97 8.29 -11.83
C GLU A 50 14.47 6.86 -12.09
N ILE A 51 14.92 6.14 -11.06
CA ILE A 51 15.32 4.73 -11.17
C ILE A 51 14.09 3.82 -11.20
N SER A 52 12.99 4.19 -10.54
CA SER A 52 11.71 3.49 -10.60
C SER A 52 10.94 3.72 -11.90
N LYS A 53 11.44 4.54 -12.81
CA LYS A 53 11.11 4.43 -14.23
C LYS A 53 11.75 3.17 -14.81
N LYS A 54 11.53 2.01 -14.16
CA LYS A 54 11.70 0.74 -14.84
C LYS A 54 10.79 0.78 -16.06
N THR A 55 11.42 0.92 -17.19
CA THR A 55 10.86 0.67 -18.50
C THR A 55 9.97 -0.55 -18.36
N LYS A 56 8.64 -0.36 -18.42
CA LYS A 56 7.74 -1.48 -18.75
C LYS A 56 8.40 -2.08 -19.99
N VAL A 57 8.93 -3.27 -19.84
CA VAL A 57 9.51 -3.98 -20.99
C VAL A 57 8.32 -4.17 -21.92
N ASN A 58 8.24 -3.32 -22.94
CA ASN A 58 7.22 -3.39 -23.95
C ASN A 58 7.60 -4.58 -24.85
N ILE A 59 7.41 -5.76 -24.27
CA ILE A 59 7.59 -7.00 -24.99
C ILE A 59 6.30 -7.13 -25.80
N ASN A 60 6.42 -6.93 -27.10
CA ASN A 60 5.35 -7.07 -28.07
C ASN A 60 4.97 -8.56 -28.24
N LEU A 61 4.73 -9.23 -27.11
CA LEU A 61 4.30 -10.62 -27.03
C LEU A 61 2.77 -10.68 -26.98
N PRO A 62 2.15 -11.73 -27.55
CA PRO A 62 0.73 -11.94 -27.42
C PRO A 62 0.32 -12.06 -25.94
N LYS A 63 -0.76 -11.39 -25.56
CA LYS A 63 -1.38 -11.51 -24.23
C LYS A 63 -2.35 -12.66 -24.23
N THR A 64 -1.88 -13.84 -23.86
CA THR A 64 -2.64 -15.11 -23.88
C THR A 64 -3.04 -15.61 -22.50
N GLU A 65 -2.32 -15.16 -21.47
CA GLU A 65 -2.48 -15.65 -20.09
C GLU A 65 -3.55 -14.83 -19.36
N GLU A 66 -4.61 -15.49 -18.93
CA GLU A 66 -5.72 -14.85 -18.22
C GLU A 66 -5.46 -14.83 -16.71
N CYS A 67 -5.53 -13.64 -16.10
CA CYS A 67 -5.48 -13.49 -14.66
C CYS A 67 -6.64 -14.24 -13.99
N PRO A 68 -6.37 -15.12 -13.02
CA PRO A 68 -7.44 -15.88 -12.38
C PRO A 68 -8.37 -15.02 -11.51
N ILE A 69 -7.95 -13.81 -11.14
CA ILE A 69 -8.69 -12.88 -10.27
C ILE A 69 -9.51 -11.88 -11.08
N SER A 70 -8.90 -11.23 -12.09
CA SER A 70 -9.52 -10.13 -12.85
C SER A 70 -9.98 -10.51 -14.25
N GLY A 71 -9.48 -11.62 -14.81
CA GLY A 71 -9.71 -12.00 -16.21
C GLY A 71 -8.93 -11.16 -17.21
N GLU A 72 -8.13 -10.18 -16.77
CA GLU A 72 -7.27 -9.43 -17.67
C GLU A 72 -6.21 -10.32 -18.28
N LYS A 73 -5.85 -10.04 -19.55
CA LYS A 73 -4.90 -10.86 -20.31
C LYS A 73 -3.51 -10.25 -20.26
N PHE A 74 -2.54 -11.11 -20.07
CA PHE A 74 -1.11 -10.78 -19.92
C PHE A 74 -0.28 -11.67 -20.87
N THR A 75 0.98 -11.34 -21.02
CA THR A 75 1.95 -12.19 -21.73
C THR A 75 2.40 -13.35 -20.83
N THR A 76 2.93 -14.41 -21.43
CA THR A 76 3.52 -15.54 -20.67
C THR A 76 4.67 -15.11 -19.77
N ALA A 77 5.44 -14.08 -20.15
CA ALA A 77 6.50 -13.54 -19.33
C ALA A 77 5.96 -12.83 -18.06
N GLU A 78 4.85 -12.10 -18.20
CA GLU A 78 4.17 -11.45 -17.07
C GLU A 78 3.52 -12.50 -16.15
N SER A 79 2.87 -13.53 -16.71
CA SER A 79 2.21 -14.57 -15.91
C SER A 79 3.21 -15.36 -15.07
N SER A 80 4.40 -15.62 -15.59
CA SER A 80 5.45 -16.33 -14.85
C SER A 80 5.82 -15.64 -13.53
N VAL A 81 5.57 -14.33 -13.38
CA VAL A 81 5.86 -13.58 -12.15
C VAL A 81 4.84 -13.88 -11.07
N TRP A 82 3.53 -13.73 -11.36
CA TRP A 82 2.52 -13.98 -10.32
C TRP A 82 2.34 -15.47 -10.00
N GLU A 83 2.71 -16.38 -10.92
CA GLU A 83 2.70 -17.81 -10.67
C GLU A 83 3.71 -18.28 -9.61
N THR A 84 4.53 -17.37 -9.13
CA THR A 84 5.41 -17.60 -7.96
C THR A 84 4.86 -17.00 -6.67
N ARG A 85 3.81 -16.19 -6.73
CA ARG A 85 3.32 -15.30 -5.66
C ARG A 85 1.94 -15.70 -5.15
N ARG A 86 1.50 -15.07 -4.06
CA ARG A 86 0.12 -15.08 -3.56
C ARG A 86 -0.52 -13.71 -3.69
N PRO A 87 -1.86 -13.62 -3.78
CA PRO A 87 -2.54 -12.34 -3.72
C PRO A 87 -2.22 -11.58 -2.42
N ILE A 88 -2.03 -10.26 -2.54
CA ILE A 88 -1.97 -9.33 -1.41
C ILE A 88 -3.32 -8.64 -1.34
N ILE A 89 -3.94 -8.65 -0.15
CA ILE A 89 -5.10 -7.82 0.14
C ILE A 89 -4.65 -6.70 1.07
N ALA A 90 -4.57 -5.49 0.52
CA ALA A 90 -4.11 -4.32 1.25
C ALA A 90 -5.27 -3.43 1.70
N MET A 91 -5.23 -3.01 2.96
CA MET A 91 -6.19 -2.05 3.50
C MET A 91 -5.73 -0.63 3.18
N ILE A 92 -6.42 0.05 2.26
CA ILE A 92 -6.09 1.40 1.81
C ILE A 92 -7.13 2.40 2.32
N GLU A 93 -6.65 3.50 2.87
CA GLU A 93 -7.47 4.57 3.39
C GLU A 93 -8.15 5.38 2.28
N ASN A 94 -9.37 5.89 2.55
CA ASN A 94 -10.07 6.82 1.67
C ASN A 94 -10.47 8.11 2.39
N HIS A 95 -9.76 8.50 3.47
CA HIS A 95 -9.99 9.79 4.12
C HIS A 95 -9.71 10.94 3.16
N LEU A 96 -10.47 12.04 3.24
CA LEU A 96 -10.33 13.19 2.33
C LEU A 96 -8.91 13.77 2.32
N ASP A 97 -8.27 13.83 3.48
CA ASP A 97 -6.91 14.38 3.65
C ASP A 97 -5.81 13.40 3.21
N ALA A 98 -6.18 12.15 2.94
CA ALA A 98 -5.26 11.11 2.48
C ALA A 98 -5.21 10.97 0.95
N ARG A 99 -6.18 11.58 0.26
CA ARG A 99 -6.32 11.49 -1.20
C ARG A 99 -5.34 12.39 -1.96
N PRO A 100 -4.90 11.99 -3.15
CA PRO A 100 -5.19 10.71 -3.81
C PRO A 100 -4.39 9.55 -3.21
N GLU A 101 -4.97 8.37 -3.28
CA GLU A 101 -4.34 7.11 -2.90
C GLU A 101 -3.29 6.69 -3.94
N SER A 102 -2.38 5.78 -3.57
CA SER A 102 -1.42 5.17 -4.48
C SER A 102 -1.71 3.69 -4.69
N GLY A 103 -1.53 3.21 -5.91
CA GLY A 103 -1.54 1.80 -6.27
C GLY A 103 -2.89 1.21 -6.66
N LEU A 104 -4.00 1.91 -6.44
CA LEU A 104 -5.35 1.39 -6.73
C LEU A 104 -5.55 1.04 -8.21
N SER A 105 -4.87 1.72 -9.14
CA SER A 105 -4.93 1.45 -10.58
C SER A 105 -4.31 0.10 -10.98
N ASN A 106 -3.48 -0.47 -10.11
CA ASN A 106 -2.82 -1.77 -10.30
C ASN A 106 -3.53 -2.92 -9.56
N ALA A 107 -4.64 -2.62 -8.85
CA ALA A 107 -5.42 -3.63 -8.16
C ALA A 107 -6.30 -4.42 -9.14
N ASP A 108 -6.35 -5.74 -8.97
CA ASP A 108 -7.23 -6.63 -9.77
C ASP A 108 -8.69 -6.52 -9.33
N VAL A 109 -8.93 -6.32 -8.03
CA VAL A 109 -10.27 -6.11 -7.43
C VAL A 109 -10.15 -5.12 -6.28
N VAL A 110 -11.13 -4.23 -6.15
CA VAL A 110 -11.22 -3.30 -5.01
C VAL A 110 -12.59 -3.42 -4.37
N TYR A 111 -12.61 -3.74 -3.09
CA TYR A 111 -13.79 -3.66 -2.25
C TYR A 111 -13.81 -2.31 -1.54
N GLU A 112 -14.99 -1.70 -1.49
CA GLU A 112 -15.20 -0.46 -0.72
C GLU A 112 -16.41 -0.63 0.19
N ALA A 113 -16.25 -0.22 1.44
CA ALA A 113 -17.33 -0.16 2.42
C ALA A 113 -17.05 0.95 3.44
N VAL A 114 -18.05 1.34 4.20
CA VAL A 114 -17.88 2.24 5.35
C VAL A 114 -16.96 1.58 6.38
N ALA A 115 -16.00 2.33 6.87
CA ALA A 115 -15.07 1.85 7.91
C ALA A 115 -15.41 2.42 9.29
N GLU A 116 -15.55 3.73 9.39
CA GLU A 116 -15.97 4.44 10.61
C GLU A 116 -16.61 5.80 10.24
N GLY A 117 -17.67 6.17 10.94
CA GLY A 117 -18.26 7.52 10.85
C GLY A 117 -18.68 7.97 9.45
N GLY A 118 -19.02 7.05 8.54
CA GLY A 118 -19.34 7.35 7.14
C GLY A 118 -18.14 7.46 6.21
N ILE A 119 -16.91 7.39 6.74
CA ILE A 119 -15.67 7.35 5.96
C ILE A 119 -15.51 5.95 5.38
N THR A 120 -15.29 5.84 4.08
CA THR A 120 -15.05 4.53 3.45
C THR A 120 -13.57 4.15 3.49
N ARG A 121 -13.30 2.87 3.25
CA ARG A 121 -11.97 2.28 3.13
C ARG A 121 -11.97 1.27 1.99
N PHE A 122 -10.80 1.03 1.42
CA PHE A 122 -10.62 0.03 0.39
C PHE A 122 -9.91 -1.21 0.94
N ALA A 123 -10.37 -2.40 0.52
CA ALA A 123 -9.56 -3.60 0.51
C ALA A 123 -9.20 -3.87 -0.95
N ALA A 124 -7.97 -3.57 -1.31
CA ALA A 124 -7.47 -3.71 -2.66
C ALA A 124 -6.71 -5.03 -2.82
N VAL A 125 -7.08 -5.82 -3.80
CA VAL A 125 -6.49 -7.11 -4.12
C VAL A 125 -5.47 -6.93 -5.22
N PHE A 126 -4.22 -7.21 -4.92
CA PHE A 126 -3.10 -7.08 -5.83
C PHE A 126 -2.53 -8.47 -6.14
N TYR A 127 -2.49 -8.82 -7.42
CA TYR A 127 -1.90 -10.08 -7.85
C TYR A 127 -1.29 -9.94 -9.25
N CYS A 128 -2.09 -10.03 -10.32
CA CYS A 128 -1.58 -10.02 -11.68
C CYS A 128 -1.08 -8.63 -12.09
N GLY A 129 -1.94 -7.62 -12.00
CA GLY A 129 -1.63 -6.26 -12.42
C GLY A 129 -0.43 -5.67 -11.69
N ALA A 130 -0.37 -5.86 -10.38
CA ALA A 130 0.72 -5.36 -9.55
C ALA A 130 2.02 -6.19 -9.67
N SER A 131 1.97 -7.42 -10.19
CA SER A 131 3.16 -8.27 -10.32
C SER A 131 4.11 -7.84 -11.45
N VAL A 132 3.64 -7.04 -12.39
CA VAL A 132 4.41 -6.66 -13.59
C VAL A 132 5.09 -5.30 -13.50
N GLY A 133 5.05 -4.66 -12.34
CA GLY A 133 5.68 -3.37 -12.06
C GLY A 133 6.01 -3.19 -10.60
N GLU A 134 6.76 -2.15 -10.28
CA GLU A 134 6.93 -1.70 -8.90
C GLU A 134 5.69 -0.91 -8.50
N VAL A 135 4.97 -1.35 -7.47
CA VAL A 135 3.75 -0.72 -6.99
C VAL A 135 3.88 -0.36 -5.52
N GLU A 136 3.59 0.89 -5.21
CA GLU A 136 3.42 1.38 -3.85
C GLU A 136 1.92 1.49 -3.53
N ALA A 137 1.48 0.86 -2.46
CA ALA A 137 0.11 0.99 -1.96
C ALA A 137 0.08 1.96 -0.78
N ALA A 138 -0.75 3.01 -0.86
CA ALA A 138 -0.83 4.04 0.17
C ALA A 138 -2.15 4.82 0.17
N PRO A 139 -2.56 5.37 1.35
CA PRO A 139 -2.01 5.04 2.68
C PRO A 139 -2.55 3.70 3.19
N ILE A 140 -1.68 2.89 3.76
CA ILE A 140 -2.10 1.64 4.42
C ILE A 140 -2.77 1.96 5.75
N ARG A 141 -3.91 1.30 6.01
CA ARG A 141 -4.75 1.60 7.17
C ARG A 141 -5.23 0.34 7.88
N SER A 142 -5.97 0.56 8.97
CA SER A 142 -6.36 -0.49 9.91
C SER A 142 -7.33 -1.51 9.32
N ALA A 143 -7.13 -2.77 9.70
CA ALA A 143 -8.02 -3.89 9.41
C ALA A 143 -9.44 -3.68 9.98
N ARG A 144 -10.41 -4.28 9.32
CA ARG A 144 -11.80 -4.43 9.80
C ARG A 144 -12.28 -5.87 9.55
N VAL A 145 -13.10 -6.40 10.42
CA VAL A 145 -13.51 -7.81 10.40
C VAL A 145 -14.17 -8.23 9.08
N TYR A 146 -15.01 -7.38 8.50
CA TYR A 146 -15.68 -7.69 7.24
C TYR A 146 -14.71 -7.75 6.05
N TYR A 147 -13.64 -6.94 6.04
CA TYR A 147 -12.59 -7.03 5.02
C TYR A 147 -11.72 -8.27 5.17
N ILE A 148 -11.47 -8.72 6.40
CA ILE A 148 -10.78 -10.01 6.65
C ILE A 148 -11.61 -11.16 6.08
N ASN A 149 -12.95 -11.13 6.27
CA ASN A 149 -13.83 -12.14 5.70
C ASN A 149 -13.83 -12.11 4.15
N MET A 150 -13.77 -10.94 3.52
CA MET A 150 -13.62 -10.80 2.07
C MET A 150 -12.26 -11.33 1.60
N ALA A 151 -11.18 -11.00 2.31
CA ALA A 151 -9.83 -11.48 2.02
C ALA A 151 -9.73 -13.01 2.09
N ALA A 152 -10.43 -13.65 3.03
CA ALA A 152 -10.47 -15.10 3.16
C ALA A 152 -11.10 -15.82 1.94
N GLY A 153 -11.78 -15.09 1.05
CA GLY A 153 -12.28 -15.60 -0.22
C GLY A 153 -11.19 -15.84 -1.28
N TYR A 154 -9.97 -15.36 -1.08
CA TYR A 154 -8.87 -15.46 -2.03
C TYR A 154 -7.96 -16.69 -1.78
N GLY A 155 -8.58 -17.83 -1.55
CA GLY A 155 -7.91 -19.12 -1.44
C GLY A 155 -7.23 -19.35 -0.09
N THR A 156 -6.16 -20.15 -0.10
CA THR A 156 -5.45 -20.52 1.12
C THR A 156 -4.44 -19.44 1.50
N ASP A 157 -4.61 -18.85 2.69
CA ASP A 157 -3.67 -17.91 3.32
C ASP A 157 -3.17 -16.79 2.39
N PRO A 158 -4.04 -15.96 1.83
CA PRO A 158 -3.63 -14.78 1.08
C PRO A 158 -2.86 -13.83 2.02
N ILE A 159 -1.98 -13.00 1.46
CA ILE A 159 -1.23 -12.02 2.24
C ILE A 159 -2.18 -10.90 2.64
N TYR A 160 -2.36 -10.65 3.93
CA TYR A 160 -3.22 -9.59 4.43
C TYR A 160 -2.39 -8.43 4.98
N LEU A 161 -2.36 -7.30 4.25
CA LEU A 161 -1.53 -6.13 4.52
C LEU A 161 -2.36 -5.02 5.14
N HIS A 162 -1.98 -4.56 6.34
CA HIS A 162 -2.67 -3.49 7.04
C HIS A 162 -1.78 -2.77 8.06
N GLN A 163 -2.27 -1.70 8.66
CA GLN A 163 -1.61 -0.93 9.71
C GLN A 163 -2.50 -0.89 10.95
N GLY A 164 -2.31 -1.82 11.87
CA GLY A 164 -3.17 -1.98 13.03
C GLY A 164 -4.58 -2.47 12.68
N GLY A 165 -5.49 -2.43 13.64
CA GLY A 165 -6.87 -2.91 13.43
C GLY A 165 -7.78 -2.57 14.59
N ALA A 166 -9.08 -2.72 14.41
CA ALA A 166 -10.05 -2.64 15.49
C ALA A 166 -9.71 -3.70 16.54
N ASN A 167 -9.20 -3.23 17.66
CA ASN A 167 -8.69 -4.07 18.74
C ASN A 167 -8.94 -3.39 20.08
N ASN A 168 -9.42 -4.16 21.05
CA ASN A 168 -9.76 -3.67 22.36
C ASN A 168 -9.14 -4.47 23.51
N ILE A 169 -8.19 -5.36 23.21
CA ILE A 169 -7.62 -6.28 24.19
C ILE A 169 -6.09 -6.18 24.34
N CYS A 170 -5.46 -5.18 23.74
CA CYS A 170 -4.02 -5.01 23.84
C CYS A 170 -3.65 -4.09 25.01
N SER A 171 -3.04 -4.66 26.06
CA SER A 171 -2.59 -3.90 27.25
C SER A 171 -1.45 -2.93 26.98
N THR A 172 -0.69 -3.14 25.91
CA THR A 172 0.49 -2.32 25.53
C THR A 172 0.21 -1.36 24.37
N CYS A 173 -0.99 -1.42 23.77
CA CYS A 173 -1.39 -0.51 22.70
C CYS A 173 -1.68 0.90 23.25
N PRO A 174 -1.56 1.94 22.44
CA PRO A 174 -2.05 3.28 22.79
C PRO A 174 -3.53 3.21 23.20
N GLY A 175 -3.85 3.71 24.40
CA GLY A 175 -5.19 3.61 24.98
C GLY A 175 -5.45 2.38 25.85
N GLY A 176 -4.54 1.39 25.88
CA GLY A 176 -4.64 0.23 26.78
C GLY A 176 -5.80 -0.71 26.49
N VAL A 177 -6.12 -1.57 27.46
CA VAL A 177 -7.30 -2.46 27.40
C VAL A 177 -8.55 -1.65 27.68
N LYS A 178 -9.48 -1.65 26.74
CA LYS A 178 -10.78 -0.99 26.91
C LYS A 178 -11.68 -1.79 27.84
N PRO A 179 -12.48 -1.11 28.67
CA PRO A 179 -13.52 -1.78 29.46
C PRO A 179 -14.47 -2.57 28.56
N ALA A 180 -15.03 -3.67 29.06
CA ALA A 180 -15.99 -4.49 28.31
C ALA A 180 -17.23 -3.70 27.83
N SER A 181 -17.59 -2.60 28.53
CA SER A 181 -18.63 -1.68 28.09
C SER A 181 -18.29 -0.83 26.87
N GLN A 182 -17.00 -0.72 26.52
CA GLN A 182 -16.48 0.05 25.38
C GLN A 182 -15.92 -0.83 24.28
N SER A 183 -16.03 -2.14 24.41
CA SER A 183 -15.45 -3.09 23.46
C SER A 183 -16.47 -4.13 23.05
N ASN A 184 -16.47 -4.47 21.75
CA ASN A 184 -17.30 -5.54 21.25
C ASN A 184 -16.43 -6.61 20.57
N PRO A 185 -16.49 -7.89 21.02
CA PRO A 185 -15.71 -8.97 20.44
C PRO A 185 -15.96 -9.17 18.93
N LYS A 186 -17.14 -8.77 18.43
CA LYS A 186 -17.48 -8.91 17.02
C LYS A 186 -16.67 -8.03 16.09
N VAL A 187 -16.09 -6.94 16.59
CA VAL A 187 -15.25 -6.02 15.81
C VAL A 187 -13.75 -6.25 16.01
N ASN A 188 -13.38 -7.20 16.87
CA ASN A 188 -11.98 -7.48 17.17
C ASN A 188 -11.29 -8.24 16.02
N THR A 189 -10.45 -7.52 15.28
CA THR A 189 -9.71 -8.07 14.14
C THR A 189 -8.63 -9.07 14.55
N VAL A 190 -7.96 -8.86 15.68
CA VAL A 190 -6.91 -9.75 16.18
C VAL A 190 -7.49 -11.14 16.46
N THR A 191 -8.60 -11.19 17.20
CA THR A 191 -9.27 -12.46 17.51
C THR A 191 -9.77 -13.17 16.24
N LEU A 192 -10.22 -12.43 15.23
CA LEU A 192 -10.66 -13.03 13.97
C LEU A 192 -9.46 -13.58 13.18
N LEU A 193 -8.37 -12.83 13.10
CA LEU A 193 -7.13 -13.29 12.43
C LEU A 193 -6.57 -14.54 13.09
N GLU A 194 -6.53 -14.58 14.43
CA GLU A 194 -6.11 -15.77 15.18
C GLU A 194 -7.01 -16.99 14.90
N LYS A 195 -8.34 -16.76 14.89
CA LYS A 195 -9.31 -17.81 14.60
C LYS A 195 -9.19 -18.38 13.18
N LEU A 196 -8.77 -17.58 12.23
CA LEU A 196 -8.50 -18.01 10.85
C LEU A 196 -7.13 -18.70 10.70
N GLY A 197 -6.30 -18.73 11.74
CA GLY A 197 -4.92 -19.17 11.65
C GLY A 197 -3.98 -18.13 11.02
N TRP A 198 -4.45 -16.92 10.80
CA TRP A 198 -3.67 -15.80 10.26
C TRP A 198 -3.00 -14.99 11.38
N GLY A 199 -2.73 -15.65 12.50
CA GLY A 199 -2.21 -15.02 13.69
C GLY A 199 -0.94 -14.23 13.47
N GLY A 200 -0.79 -13.23 14.32
CA GLY A 200 0.36 -12.33 14.28
C GLY A 200 1.59 -13.03 14.82
N GLY A 201 2.59 -13.00 14.08
CA GLY A 201 3.94 -13.39 14.41
C GLY A 201 4.80 -13.07 13.20
N PRO A 202 6.12 -13.17 13.32
CA PRO A 202 7.00 -12.90 12.21
C PRO A 202 6.88 -13.92 11.07
N THR A 203 6.06 -14.95 11.22
CA THR A 203 5.94 -16.07 10.26
C THR A 203 4.56 -16.21 9.65
N GLY A 204 3.56 -15.42 10.06
CA GLY A 204 2.19 -15.51 9.53
C GLY A 204 1.97 -14.75 8.22
N ASN A 205 0.83 -15.02 7.55
CA ASN A 205 0.37 -14.29 6.37
C ASN A 205 -0.27 -12.93 6.71
N ASN A 206 -0.39 -12.61 8.00
CA ASN A 206 -0.79 -11.32 8.51
C ASN A 206 0.39 -10.35 8.52
N PHE A 207 0.33 -9.31 7.69
CA PHE A 207 1.37 -8.30 7.52
C PHE A 207 0.88 -6.98 8.11
N ASP A 208 1.19 -6.76 9.39
CA ASP A 208 0.81 -5.56 10.13
C ASP A 208 1.99 -4.61 10.29
N GLY A 209 1.94 -3.46 9.61
CA GLY A 209 2.94 -2.40 9.71
C GLY A 209 3.04 -1.77 11.10
N GLY A 210 2.05 -2.00 11.98
CA GLY A 210 2.10 -1.60 13.39
C GLY A 210 2.75 -2.61 14.31
N TYR A 211 3.05 -3.83 13.83
CA TYR A 211 3.45 -4.92 14.70
C TYR A 211 4.59 -5.80 14.16
N ASN A 212 4.49 -6.37 12.96
CA ASN A 212 5.38 -7.45 12.53
C ASN A 212 6.11 -7.22 11.20
N ILE A 213 5.89 -6.07 10.57
CA ILE A 213 6.64 -5.61 9.39
C ILE A 213 7.04 -4.15 9.58
N GLY A 214 8.15 -3.77 8.94
CA GLY A 214 8.70 -2.42 8.99
C GLY A 214 9.51 -2.12 7.73
N TYR A 215 10.45 -1.18 7.82
CA TYR A 215 11.36 -0.87 6.70
C TYR A 215 12.10 -2.14 6.21
N PRO A 216 12.21 -2.36 4.90
CA PRO A 216 11.76 -1.53 3.77
C PRO A 216 10.32 -1.82 3.29
N ILE A 217 9.59 -2.74 3.91
CA ILE A 217 8.27 -3.20 3.46
C ILE A 217 7.24 -2.09 3.60
N VAL A 218 7.23 -1.44 4.77
CA VAL A 218 6.40 -0.26 5.04
C VAL A 218 7.27 0.88 5.58
N VAL A 219 6.93 2.09 5.13
CA VAL A 219 7.55 3.33 5.58
C VAL A 219 6.46 4.36 5.90
N ARG A 220 6.81 5.40 6.66
CA ARG A 220 5.94 6.58 6.79
C ARG A 220 6.51 7.71 5.97
N ASP A 221 5.77 8.12 4.96
CA ASP A 221 6.09 9.27 4.11
C ASP A 221 4.99 10.32 4.21
N GLN A 222 5.15 11.26 5.12
CA GLN A 222 4.23 12.38 5.29
C GLN A 222 4.27 13.36 4.12
N TYR A 223 5.30 13.30 3.30
CA TYR A 223 5.52 14.18 2.16
C TYR A 223 5.17 13.53 0.82
N ARG A 224 4.54 12.35 0.83
CA ARG A 224 4.14 11.61 -0.38
C ARG A 224 3.38 12.47 -1.39
N LEU A 225 2.44 13.29 -0.93
CA LEU A 225 1.57 14.10 -1.78
C LEU A 225 2.16 15.48 -2.10
N ASP A 226 2.86 16.07 -1.14
CA ASP A 226 3.44 17.41 -1.26
C ASP A 226 4.77 17.47 -0.48
N PRO A 227 5.91 17.69 -1.16
CA PRO A 227 7.21 17.75 -0.50
C PRO A 227 7.38 18.93 0.47
N ASN A 228 6.46 19.90 0.44
CA ASN A 228 6.51 21.09 1.28
C ASN A 228 5.47 21.08 2.40
N ASN A 229 4.50 20.15 2.37
CA ASN A 229 3.40 20.10 3.31
C ASN A 229 3.19 18.67 3.79
N ALA A 230 3.54 18.42 5.06
CA ALA A 230 3.40 17.10 5.65
C ALA A 230 1.93 16.75 5.88
N SER A 231 1.50 15.59 5.40
CA SER A 231 0.24 14.98 5.79
C SER A 231 0.25 14.55 7.25
N ALA A 232 -0.91 14.31 7.84
CA ALA A 232 -1.00 13.78 9.19
C ALA A 232 -0.32 12.39 9.28
N TRP A 233 0.22 12.10 10.45
CA TRP A 233 1.00 10.87 10.70
C TRP A 233 0.24 9.59 10.33
N GLU A 234 -1.06 9.57 10.61
CA GLU A 234 -1.94 8.45 10.32
C GLU A 234 -2.20 8.23 8.83
N HIS A 235 -2.00 9.25 7.98
CA HIS A 235 -2.19 9.20 6.52
C HIS A 235 -0.91 8.92 5.74
N ALA A 236 0.16 8.54 6.44
CA ALA A 236 1.52 8.54 5.87
C ALA A 236 2.10 7.14 5.59
N VAL A 237 1.36 6.06 5.85
CA VAL A 237 1.91 4.71 5.70
C VAL A 237 1.90 4.27 4.24
N VAL A 238 3.08 4.01 3.70
CA VAL A 238 3.30 3.53 2.32
C VAL A 238 3.89 2.13 2.39
N ALA A 239 3.39 1.22 1.57
CA ALA A 239 3.91 -0.14 1.45
C ALA A 239 4.42 -0.41 0.04
N SER A 240 5.61 -0.98 -0.07
CA SER A 240 6.11 -1.54 -1.32
C SER A 240 5.60 -2.97 -1.48
N LEU A 241 4.79 -3.23 -2.52
CA LEU A 241 4.22 -4.56 -2.75
C LEU A 241 5.29 -5.58 -3.12
N ASP A 242 6.37 -5.17 -3.80
CA ASP A 242 7.49 -6.06 -4.09
C ASP A 242 8.21 -6.50 -2.80
N GLU A 243 8.42 -5.61 -1.85
CA GLU A 243 9.01 -5.97 -0.56
C GLU A 243 8.05 -6.84 0.28
N VAL A 244 6.72 -6.61 0.17
CA VAL A 244 5.73 -7.51 0.77
C VAL A 244 5.85 -8.92 0.21
N TRP A 245 5.97 -9.10 -1.11
CA TRP A 245 6.14 -10.42 -1.72
C TRP A 245 7.48 -11.08 -1.36
N LYS A 246 8.57 -10.31 -1.30
CA LYS A 246 9.88 -10.83 -0.85
C LYS A 246 9.82 -11.34 0.60
N GLU A 247 9.14 -10.61 1.46
CA GLU A 247 8.94 -11.05 2.86
C GLU A 247 8.00 -12.26 2.94
N ALA A 248 6.95 -12.28 2.14
CA ALA A 248 6.04 -13.42 2.05
C ALA A 248 6.76 -14.69 1.60
N GLU A 249 7.65 -14.57 0.62
CA GLU A 249 8.50 -15.68 0.19
C GLU A 249 9.38 -16.22 1.32
N LYS A 250 10.01 -15.35 2.12
CA LYS A 250 10.81 -15.74 3.30
C LYS A 250 9.96 -16.45 4.35
N ARG A 251 8.69 -16.07 4.50
CA ARG A 251 7.73 -16.70 5.42
C ARG A 251 7.09 -17.97 4.84
N GLY A 252 7.47 -18.40 3.63
CA GLY A 252 6.90 -19.60 2.98
C GLY A 252 5.60 -19.36 2.19
N TYR A 253 5.10 -18.13 2.10
CA TYR A 253 3.87 -17.77 1.36
C TYR A 253 4.15 -17.50 -0.11
N LYS A 254 4.51 -18.55 -0.85
CA LYS A 254 4.64 -18.55 -2.32
C LYS A 254 3.32 -18.99 -2.96
N PHE A 255 3.31 -19.14 -4.27
CA PHE A 255 2.17 -19.73 -4.99
C PHE A 255 1.74 -21.07 -4.39
N LYS A 256 2.71 -21.93 -4.09
CA LYS A 256 2.51 -23.15 -3.31
C LYS A 256 3.14 -23.01 -1.94
N ASP A 257 2.47 -23.56 -0.92
CA ASP A 257 3.03 -23.71 0.41
C ASP A 257 4.11 -24.82 0.48
N GLU A 258 4.66 -25.05 1.65
CA GLU A 258 5.68 -26.08 1.89
C GLU A 258 5.15 -27.50 1.60
N ASP A 259 3.84 -27.74 1.74
CA ASP A 259 3.17 -29.00 1.42
C ASP A 259 2.84 -29.14 -0.06
N GLY A 260 3.18 -28.15 -0.87
CA GLY A 260 2.90 -28.11 -2.30
C GLY A 260 1.46 -27.71 -2.67
N THR A 261 0.66 -27.27 -1.69
CA THR A 261 -0.72 -26.80 -1.92
C THR A 261 -0.70 -25.40 -2.55
N PRO A 262 -1.32 -25.21 -3.72
CA PRO A 262 -1.41 -23.88 -4.32
C PRO A 262 -2.40 -22.99 -3.56
N TRP A 263 -2.14 -21.68 -3.52
CA TRP A 263 -3.06 -20.72 -2.89
C TRP A 263 -4.46 -20.76 -3.50
N THR A 264 -4.58 -21.16 -4.76
CA THR A 264 -5.86 -21.28 -5.47
C THR A 264 -6.75 -22.40 -4.95
N LYS A 265 -6.24 -23.25 -4.03
CA LYS A 265 -7.08 -24.25 -3.38
C LYS A 265 -8.21 -23.58 -2.59
N GLY A 266 -9.46 -23.91 -2.97
CA GLY A 266 -10.65 -23.27 -2.38
C GLY A 266 -11.02 -21.92 -3.00
N PHE A 267 -10.17 -21.30 -3.81
CA PHE A 267 -10.52 -20.10 -4.56
C PHE A 267 -11.52 -20.42 -5.67
N LYS A 268 -12.62 -19.69 -5.72
CA LYS A 268 -13.64 -19.81 -6.78
C LYS A 268 -13.38 -18.77 -7.84
N LYS A 269 -12.68 -19.17 -8.90
CA LYS A 269 -12.44 -18.31 -10.06
C LYS A 269 -13.79 -17.92 -10.71
N TRP A 270 -13.91 -16.65 -11.08
CA TRP A 270 -15.00 -16.16 -11.90
C TRP A 270 -14.80 -16.60 -13.36
N THR A 271 -15.89 -16.69 -14.11
CA THR A 271 -15.82 -16.87 -15.57
C THR A 271 -15.84 -15.49 -16.21
N PHE A 272 -14.80 -15.19 -16.97
CA PHE A 272 -14.66 -13.93 -17.67
C PHE A 272 -15.02 -14.08 -19.16
N GLN A 273 -15.55 -13.02 -19.72
CA GLN A 273 -15.85 -12.92 -21.14
C GLN A 273 -15.35 -11.59 -21.68
N ASP A 274 -14.62 -11.63 -22.79
CA ASP A 274 -14.20 -10.42 -23.48
C ASP A 274 -15.42 -9.68 -24.02
N GLY A 275 -15.65 -8.46 -23.54
CA GLY A 275 -16.73 -7.59 -23.97
C GLY A 275 -16.27 -6.59 -25.01
N LYS A 276 -17.21 -6.09 -25.80
CA LYS A 276 -17.03 -4.94 -26.67
C LYS A 276 -17.91 -3.80 -26.19
N ALA A 277 -17.48 -2.58 -26.45
CA ALA A 277 -18.31 -1.42 -26.23
C ALA A 277 -19.65 -1.59 -26.97
N LEU A 278 -20.74 -1.28 -26.29
CA LEU A 278 -22.08 -1.30 -26.87
C LEU A 278 -22.38 0.06 -27.50
N ASP A 279 -23.04 0.08 -28.66
CA ASP A 279 -23.51 1.30 -29.30
C ASP A 279 -24.54 2.02 -28.43
N THR A 280 -25.33 1.27 -27.68
CA THR A 280 -26.35 1.77 -26.74
C THR A 280 -26.18 1.09 -25.38
N PRO A 281 -25.24 1.56 -24.53
CA PRO A 281 -25.05 1.00 -23.20
C PRO A 281 -26.25 1.30 -22.30
N THR A 282 -26.67 0.30 -21.52
CA THR A 282 -27.84 0.41 -20.63
C THR A 282 -27.52 1.11 -19.30
N ALA A 283 -26.27 1.08 -18.87
CA ALA A 283 -25.80 1.74 -17.64
C ALA A 283 -24.66 2.70 -17.97
N THR A 284 -25.01 3.95 -18.34
CA THR A 284 -24.01 4.99 -18.68
C THR A 284 -23.47 5.71 -17.47
N ASN A 285 -24.25 5.72 -16.38
CA ASN A 285 -23.90 6.39 -15.14
C ASN A 285 -24.46 5.58 -13.96
N ILE A 286 -23.59 5.20 -13.02
CA ILE A 286 -23.93 4.49 -11.79
C ILE A 286 -23.54 5.40 -10.64
N LYS A 287 -24.51 5.91 -9.87
CA LYS A 287 -24.27 6.82 -8.77
C LYS A 287 -24.92 6.30 -7.50
N PHE A 288 -24.19 6.36 -6.40
CA PHE A 288 -24.67 6.02 -5.07
C PHE A 288 -23.86 6.71 -3.99
N ASN A 289 -24.37 6.76 -2.79
CA ASN A 289 -23.69 7.21 -1.60
C ASN A 289 -23.61 6.06 -0.58
N PHE A 290 -22.59 6.12 0.28
CA PHE A 290 -22.47 5.22 1.42
C PHE A 290 -23.17 5.81 2.66
N TRP A 291 -23.25 7.15 2.74
CA TRP A 291 -23.80 7.86 3.90
C TRP A 291 -24.27 9.26 3.48
N ASP A 292 -25.54 9.55 3.71
CA ASP A 292 -26.21 10.79 3.22
C ASP A 292 -25.53 12.09 3.67
N SER A 293 -24.97 12.11 4.89
CA SER A 293 -24.29 13.29 5.44
C SER A 293 -22.84 13.46 5.03
N MET A 294 -22.29 12.56 4.20
CA MET A 294 -20.88 12.52 3.84
C MET A 294 -20.65 12.58 2.32
N PRO A 295 -21.02 13.71 1.65
CA PRO A 295 -20.98 13.81 0.18
C PRO A 295 -19.56 13.68 -0.41
N GLY A 296 -18.52 13.89 0.39
CA GLY A 296 -17.13 13.64 -0.01
C GLY A 296 -16.83 12.20 -0.37
N TYR A 297 -17.72 11.27 -0.02
CA TYR A 297 -17.60 9.82 -0.29
C TYR A 297 -18.65 9.32 -1.28
N ASP A 298 -19.42 10.22 -1.90
CA ASP A 298 -20.33 9.88 -3.00
C ASP A 298 -19.53 9.26 -4.14
N VAL A 299 -20.04 8.15 -4.65
CA VAL A 299 -19.41 7.41 -5.76
C VAL A 299 -20.23 7.59 -7.01
N GLU A 300 -19.53 7.90 -8.11
CA GLU A 300 -20.11 7.93 -9.44
C GLU A 300 -19.17 7.21 -10.42
N TRP A 301 -19.73 6.28 -11.19
CA TRP A 301 -19.06 5.57 -12.26
C TRP A 301 -19.66 5.98 -13.59
N LYS A 302 -18.85 6.56 -14.46
CA LYS A 302 -19.25 7.01 -15.79
C LYS A 302 -18.69 6.08 -16.84
N TYR A 303 -19.56 5.51 -17.66
CA TYR A 303 -19.14 4.65 -18.74
C TYR A 303 -18.37 5.42 -19.81
N ASP A 304 -17.20 4.91 -20.15
CA ASP A 304 -16.37 5.36 -21.25
C ASP A 304 -16.34 4.31 -22.36
N SER A 305 -16.96 4.59 -23.49
CA SER A 305 -17.03 3.67 -24.62
C SER A 305 -15.68 3.45 -25.30
N ALA A 306 -14.76 4.42 -25.21
CA ALA A 306 -13.45 4.30 -25.82
C ALA A 306 -12.58 3.22 -25.13
N SER A 307 -12.67 3.13 -23.81
CA SER A 307 -11.98 2.12 -23.02
C SER A 307 -12.87 0.92 -22.64
N ASN A 308 -14.15 0.94 -22.99
CA ASN A 308 -15.16 -0.04 -22.57
C ASN A 308 -15.11 -0.32 -21.05
N SER A 309 -15.05 0.75 -20.27
CA SER A 309 -14.92 0.69 -18.82
C SER A 309 -15.67 1.83 -18.15
N TYR A 310 -15.77 1.78 -16.83
CA TYR A 310 -16.36 2.83 -16.02
C TYR A 310 -15.25 3.65 -15.35
N LEU A 311 -15.26 4.95 -15.58
CA LEU A 311 -14.36 5.93 -14.95
C LEU A 311 -14.92 6.32 -13.58
N ARG A 312 -14.11 6.20 -12.54
CA ARG A 312 -14.51 6.49 -11.16
C ARG A 312 -14.44 7.98 -10.83
N HIS A 313 -15.47 8.45 -10.15
CA HIS A 313 -15.50 9.74 -9.45
C HIS A 313 -15.78 9.48 -7.97
N ASN A 314 -15.19 10.30 -7.09
CA ASN A 314 -15.37 10.24 -5.66
C ASN A 314 -15.55 11.66 -5.11
N GLY A 315 -16.65 11.92 -4.38
CA GLY A 315 -16.99 13.27 -3.92
C GLY A 315 -17.13 14.30 -5.07
N GLY A 316 -17.66 13.86 -6.21
CA GLY A 316 -17.89 14.71 -7.39
C GLY A 316 -16.66 15.02 -8.23
N LYS A 317 -15.47 14.52 -7.86
CA LYS A 317 -14.20 14.72 -8.59
C LYS A 317 -13.75 13.42 -9.24
N ALA A 318 -13.00 13.51 -10.35
CA ALA A 318 -12.31 12.34 -10.90
C ALA A 318 -11.41 11.72 -9.83
N HIS A 319 -11.58 10.43 -9.58
CA HIS A 319 -10.76 9.71 -8.62
C HIS A 319 -9.49 9.23 -9.33
N VAL A 320 -8.36 9.82 -9.00
CA VAL A 320 -7.06 9.53 -9.63
C VAL A 320 -6.17 8.73 -8.69
N ASP A 321 -5.31 7.91 -9.26
CA ASP A 321 -4.20 7.29 -8.56
C ASP A 321 -3.04 8.28 -8.45
N TRP A 322 -2.29 8.26 -7.35
CA TRP A 322 -1.11 9.12 -7.19
C TRP A 322 0.10 8.60 -7.96
N GLU A 323 0.10 7.34 -8.38
CA GLU A 323 1.22 6.77 -9.10
C GLU A 323 1.37 7.33 -10.52
N PHE A 324 2.62 7.45 -10.94
CA PHE A 324 3.08 7.84 -12.29
C PHE A 324 2.28 8.98 -12.94
N ASP A 325 1.49 8.68 -13.97
CA ASP A 325 0.75 9.67 -14.76
C ASP A 325 -0.56 10.08 -14.10
N LYS A 326 -0.79 9.71 -12.83
CA LYS A 326 -2.02 9.99 -12.08
C LYS A 326 -3.27 9.58 -12.87
N PRO A 327 -3.37 8.31 -13.29
CA PRO A 327 -4.48 7.87 -14.09
C PRO A 327 -5.78 7.94 -13.31
N GLN A 328 -6.87 8.31 -13.98
CA GLN A 328 -8.19 8.17 -13.39
C GLN A 328 -8.50 6.69 -13.20
N LEU A 329 -8.97 6.31 -12.02
CA LEU A 329 -9.37 4.94 -11.71
C LEU A 329 -10.52 4.51 -12.61
N LYS A 330 -10.43 3.28 -13.10
CA LYS A 330 -11.43 2.68 -13.97
C LYS A 330 -11.65 1.21 -13.61
N ALA A 331 -12.84 0.72 -13.93
CA ALA A 331 -13.19 -0.68 -13.74
C ALA A 331 -14.01 -1.19 -14.94
N SER A 332 -13.71 -2.42 -15.37
CA SER A 332 -14.53 -3.08 -16.40
C SER A 332 -15.86 -3.57 -15.84
N ASN A 333 -15.92 -3.85 -14.53
CA ASN A 333 -17.11 -4.31 -13.84
C ASN A 333 -17.32 -3.52 -12.56
N VAL A 334 -18.55 -3.12 -12.28
CA VAL A 334 -18.97 -2.49 -11.03
C VAL A 334 -20.04 -3.35 -10.40
N VAL A 335 -19.78 -3.84 -9.18
CA VAL A 335 -20.72 -4.68 -8.41
C VAL A 335 -21.15 -3.91 -7.18
N ILE A 336 -22.45 -3.68 -7.05
CA ILE A 336 -23.04 -3.01 -5.89
C ILE A 336 -23.78 -4.04 -5.06
N MET A 337 -23.36 -4.25 -3.83
CA MET A 337 -23.99 -5.16 -2.88
C MET A 337 -24.78 -4.37 -1.84
N PHE A 338 -26.08 -4.58 -1.81
CA PHE A 338 -26.94 -4.07 -0.75
C PHE A 338 -26.87 -5.03 0.44
N VAL A 339 -26.24 -4.59 1.50
CA VAL A 339 -26.01 -5.41 2.70
C VAL A 339 -26.65 -4.74 3.93
N LYS A 340 -27.00 -5.56 4.91
CA LYS A 340 -27.42 -5.03 6.21
C LYS A 340 -26.20 -4.58 6.98
N GLU A 341 -26.15 -3.30 7.30
CA GLU A 341 -25.17 -2.76 8.24
C GLU A 341 -25.68 -2.96 9.68
N THR A 342 -24.76 -3.33 10.57
CA THR A 342 -25.02 -3.45 12.00
C THR A 342 -23.90 -2.75 12.74
N GLY A 343 -24.18 -1.59 13.31
CA GLY A 343 -23.20 -0.80 14.02
C GLY A 343 -23.69 0.62 14.30
N PRO A 344 -22.85 1.45 14.89
CA PRO A 344 -21.55 1.08 15.47
C PRO A 344 -21.72 0.13 16.67
N LEU A 345 -20.83 -0.84 16.79
CA LEU A 345 -20.88 -1.85 17.84
C LEU A 345 -20.03 -1.48 19.06
N ASP A 346 -19.20 -0.46 18.94
CA ASP A 346 -18.39 0.09 20.03
C ASP A 346 -18.30 1.62 19.97
N THR A 347 -17.63 2.23 20.95
CA THR A 347 -17.49 3.69 21.07
C THR A 347 -16.53 4.33 20.07
N GLU A 348 -15.79 3.53 19.30
CA GLU A 348 -14.92 4.00 18.22
C GLU A 348 -15.61 3.88 16.85
N HIS A 349 -16.90 3.60 16.85
CA HIS A 349 -17.72 3.50 15.65
C HIS A 349 -17.30 2.36 14.68
N HIS A 350 -16.82 1.25 15.25
CA HIS A 350 -16.53 0.03 14.51
C HIS A 350 -17.73 -0.88 14.30
#